data_45d50621032a331140d2dbe6caac7082
#
_entry.id   45d50621032a331140d2dbe6caac7082
#
_cell.length_a   1.000
_cell.length_b   1.000
_cell.length_c   1.000
_cell.angle_alpha   90.00
_cell.angle_beta   90.00
_cell.angle_gamma   90.00
#
_symmetry.space_group_name_H-M   'P 1'
#
loop_
_entity.id
_entity.type
_entity.pdbx_description
1 polymer ?
#
loop_
_entity_poly.entity_id
_entity_poly.type
_entity_poly.pdbx_seq_one_letter_code
_entity_poly.pdbx_strand_id
1 'polypeptide(L)'
;MELKTKISAEDGKQDLVITREFEIPLELLFTAFIEPEIVEQWMGTKVLKLESARHGSYQFETTDPMGNKHRFNGTIHEYEPDHKITRTFEMENTSYPVQLEFLTFEQLTNNTSKLTMHIVYKSVNDRNNMLKLPFAQGINMAHNRLQEVINKIKK
;
A
#
# COMPACT_ATOMS: atom_id res chain seq x y z
N MET A 1 19.62 2.07 -13.12
CA MET A 1 18.42 1.28 -13.49
C MET A 1 17.20 1.82 -12.75
N GLU A 2 16.16 2.09 -13.48
CA GLU A 2 14.91 2.56 -12.87
C GLU A 2 14.13 1.39 -12.29
N LEU A 3 13.77 1.50 -11.01
CA LEU A 3 12.95 0.49 -10.35
C LEU A 3 11.48 0.78 -10.61
N LYS A 4 10.71 -0.24 -10.88
CA LYS A 4 9.29 -0.11 -11.19
C LYS A 4 8.44 -1.07 -10.38
N THR A 5 7.21 -0.65 -10.13
CA THR A 5 6.20 -1.52 -9.52
C THR A 5 5.71 -2.50 -10.57
N LYS A 6 5.67 -3.78 -10.22
CA LYS A 6 5.21 -4.85 -11.10
C LYS A 6 3.92 -5.43 -10.55
N ILE A 7 2.96 -5.69 -11.45
CA ILE A 7 1.68 -6.28 -11.07
C ILE A 7 1.50 -7.57 -11.84
N SER A 8 1.20 -8.65 -11.13
CA SER A 8 0.91 -9.95 -11.69
C SER A 8 -0.55 -10.31 -11.36
N ALA A 9 -1.38 -10.49 -12.38
CA ALA A 9 -2.81 -10.79 -12.22
C ALA A 9 -3.24 -11.81 -13.27
N GLU A 10 -3.17 -13.10 -12.92
CA GLU A 10 -3.56 -14.17 -13.82
C GLU A 10 -5.06 -14.17 -14.10
N ASP A 11 -5.44 -14.49 -15.34
CA ASP A 11 -6.85 -14.56 -15.71
C ASP A 11 -7.58 -15.61 -14.88
N GLY A 12 -8.81 -15.30 -14.48
CA GLY A 12 -9.64 -16.23 -13.75
C GLY A 12 -9.33 -16.35 -12.26
N LYS A 13 -8.42 -15.55 -11.75
CA LYS A 13 -8.09 -15.54 -10.32
C LYS A 13 -8.74 -14.34 -9.63
N GLN A 14 -8.94 -14.46 -8.31
CA GLN A 14 -9.53 -13.37 -7.51
C GLN A 14 -8.48 -12.61 -6.72
N ASP A 15 -7.22 -12.82 -7.03
CA ASP A 15 -6.10 -12.15 -6.35
C ASP A 15 -5.16 -11.51 -7.37
N LEU A 16 -4.25 -10.69 -6.87
CA LEU A 16 -3.13 -10.17 -7.65
C LEU A 16 -1.94 -9.95 -6.72
N VAL A 17 -0.76 -9.87 -7.32
CA VAL A 17 0.47 -9.65 -6.57
C VAL A 17 1.17 -8.42 -7.12
N ILE A 18 1.54 -7.53 -6.22
CA ILE A 18 2.28 -6.31 -6.55
C ILE A 18 3.65 -6.43 -5.90
N THR A 19 4.72 -6.22 -6.68
CA THR A 19 6.07 -6.22 -6.14
C THR A 19 6.79 -4.94 -6.51
N ARG A 20 7.64 -4.48 -5.61
CA ARG A 20 8.48 -3.31 -5.85
C ARG A 20 9.77 -3.43 -5.05
N GLU A 21 10.90 -3.23 -5.72
CA GLU A 21 12.19 -3.11 -5.06
C GLU A 21 12.47 -1.63 -4.84
N PHE A 22 13.06 -1.32 -3.69
CA PHE A 22 13.39 0.05 -3.31
C PHE A 22 14.85 0.17 -2.94
N GLU A 23 15.45 1.31 -3.23
CA GLU A 23 16.77 1.67 -2.73
C GLU A 23 16.62 2.28 -1.34
N ILE A 24 16.06 1.49 -0.44
CA ILE A 24 15.70 1.89 0.93
C ILE A 24 16.06 0.74 1.87
N PRO A 25 16.73 1.00 3.02
CA PRO A 25 16.92 -0.02 4.04
C PRO A 25 15.57 -0.55 4.53
N LEU A 26 15.52 -1.83 4.89
CA LEU A 26 14.28 -2.50 5.29
C LEU A 26 13.51 -1.75 6.38
N GLU A 27 14.21 -1.28 7.41
CA GLU A 27 13.58 -0.59 8.54
C GLU A 27 12.88 0.70 8.09
N LEU A 28 13.49 1.42 7.16
CA LEU A 28 12.89 2.65 6.64
C LEU A 28 11.71 2.36 5.73
N LEU A 29 11.77 1.28 4.95
CA LEU A 29 10.64 0.87 4.13
C LEU A 29 9.44 0.52 5.02
N PHE A 30 9.65 -0.25 6.06
CA PHE A 30 8.57 -0.60 6.99
C PHE A 30 8.01 0.64 7.67
N THR A 31 8.90 1.54 8.13
CA THR A 31 8.52 2.80 8.76
C THR A 31 7.60 3.64 7.87
N ALA A 32 7.82 3.60 6.56
CA ALA A 32 6.99 4.35 5.60
C ALA A 32 5.52 3.91 5.61
N PHE A 33 5.21 2.75 6.13
CA PHE A 33 3.85 2.22 6.19
C PHE A 33 3.19 2.39 7.56
N ILE A 34 3.96 2.73 8.59
CA ILE A 34 3.44 2.77 9.97
C ILE A 34 3.50 4.16 10.63
N GLU A 35 4.31 5.07 10.11
CA GLU A 35 4.42 6.42 10.65
C GLU A 35 3.47 7.37 9.92
N PRO A 36 2.47 7.95 10.63
CA PRO A 36 1.46 8.79 9.98
C PRO A 36 2.01 9.91 9.12
N GLU A 37 3.03 10.60 9.61
CA GLU A 37 3.62 11.74 8.88
C GLU A 37 4.26 11.31 7.57
N ILE A 38 4.85 10.12 7.52
CA ILE A 38 5.48 9.61 6.31
C ILE A 38 4.42 9.09 5.35
N VAL A 39 3.41 8.37 5.88
CA VAL A 39 2.29 7.89 5.08
C VAL A 39 1.62 9.04 4.35
N GLU A 40 1.37 10.16 5.06
CA GLU A 40 0.73 11.34 4.46
C GLU A 40 1.50 11.88 3.28
N GLN A 41 2.83 11.86 3.36
CA GLN A 41 3.66 12.41 2.31
C GLN A 41 3.66 11.57 1.04
N TRP A 42 3.85 10.26 1.15
CA TRP A 42 3.97 9.46 -0.07
C TRP A 42 2.61 9.01 -0.63
N MET A 43 1.61 8.85 0.20
CA MET A 43 0.27 8.47 -0.27
C MET A 43 -0.57 9.69 -0.70
N GLY A 44 -0.14 10.89 -0.31
CA GLY A 44 -0.92 12.10 -0.62
C GLY A 44 -2.27 12.08 0.08
N THR A 45 -2.30 11.67 1.34
CA THR A 45 -3.53 11.50 2.10
C THR A 45 -3.38 12.11 3.49
N LYS A 46 -4.51 12.32 4.16
CA LYS A 46 -4.53 12.73 5.55
C LYS A 46 -4.80 11.49 6.40
N VAL A 47 -3.95 11.23 7.37
CA VAL A 47 -4.14 10.12 8.29
C VAL A 47 -5.08 10.55 9.42
N LEU A 48 -6.32 10.06 9.39
CA LEU A 48 -7.29 10.33 10.45
C LEU A 48 -7.05 9.42 11.64
N LYS A 49 -6.60 8.20 11.37
CA LYS A 49 -6.29 7.21 12.39
C LYS A 49 -5.28 6.23 11.82
N LEU A 50 -4.30 5.83 12.64
CA LEU A 50 -3.39 4.75 12.27
C LEU A 50 -2.83 4.13 13.54
N GLU A 51 -3.41 3.00 13.91
CA GLU A 51 -2.95 2.21 15.05
C GLU A 51 -2.04 1.12 14.51
N SER A 52 -0.76 1.38 14.47
CA SER A 52 0.24 0.47 13.92
C SER A 52 0.54 -0.65 14.90
N ALA A 53 -0.39 -1.58 15.02
CA ALA A 53 -0.31 -2.69 15.95
C ALA A 53 -1.30 -3.77 15.53
N ARG A 54 -1.10 -4.96 16.06
CA ARG A 54 -2.03 -6.06 15.87
C ARG A 54 -3.40 -5.67 16.42
N HIS A 55 -4.44 -5.88 15.62
CA HIS A 55 -5.83 -5.53 15.90
C HIS A 55 -6.10 -4.02 15.92
N GLY A 56 -5.12 -3.21 15.51
CA GLY A 56 -5.33 -1.79 15.32
C GLY A 56 -6.11 -1.51 14.04
N SER A 57 -6.67 -0.31 13.95
CA SER A 57 -7.42 0.09 12.76
C SER A 57 -6.84 1.38 12.19
N TYR A 58 -7.21 1.66 10.95
CA TYR A 58 -6.74 2.87 10.29
C TYR A 58 -7.83 3.49 9.41
N GLN A 59 -7.73 4.81 9.22
CA GLN A 59 -8.61 5.55 8.32
C GLN A 59 -7.82 6.71 7.72
N PHE A 60 -7.83 6.80 6.39
CA PHE A 60 -7.15 7.85 5.65
C PHE A 60 -8.18 8.64 4.83
N GLU A 61 -7.90 9.90 4.58
CA GLU A 61 -8.78 10.75 3.79
C GLU A 61 -7.99 11.46 2.70
N THR A 62 -8.41 11.26 1.46
CA THR A 62 -7.79 11.90 0.30
C THR A 62 -8.78 12.88 -0.31
N THR A 63 -8.32 14.10 -0.60
CA THR A 63 -9.15 15.12 -1.26
C THR A 63 -8.75 15.15 -2.73
N ASP A 64 -9.73 14.97 -3.62
CA ASP A 64 -9.49 15.03 -5.06
C ASP A 64 -9.38 16.48 -5.55
N PRO A 65 -8.96 16.70 -6.82
CA PRO A 65 -8.80 18.07 -7.34
C PRO A 65 -10.07 18.91 -7.33
N MET A 66 -11.24 18.27 -7.25
CA MET A 66 -12.53 18.98 -7.20
C MET A 66 -12.99 19.27 -5.77
N GLY A 67 -12.18 18.89 -4.76
CA GLY A 67 -12.50 19.11 -3.37
C GLY A 67 -13.32 18.02 -2.72
N ASN A 68 -13.61 16.93 -3.44
CA ASN A 68 -14.35 15.79 -2.87
C ASN A 68 -13.44 14.96 -2.00
N LYS A 69 -13.96 14.52 -0.86
CA LYS A 69 -13.18 13.71 0.09
C LYS A 69 -13.51 12.24 -0.06
N HIS A 70 -12.47 11.44 -0.13
CA HIS A 70 -12.57 9.99 -0.23
C HIS A 70 -11.87 9.35 0.96
N ARG A 71 -12.56 8.47 1.66
CA ARG A 71 -12.01 7.82 2.85
C ARG A 71 -11.77 6.35 2.60
N PHE A 72 -10.68 5.86 3.19
CA PHE A 72 -10.28 4.47 3.15
C PHE A 72 -10.07 3.99 4.57
N ASN A 73 -10.43 2.76 4.87
CA ASN A 73 -10.24 2.22 6.22
C ASN A 73 -9.88 0.74 6.18
N GLY A 74 -9.44 0.24 7.32
CA GLY A 74 -9.15 -1.17 7.46
C GLY A 74 -8.77 -1.53 8.88
N THR A 75 -8.53 -2.82 9.08
CA THR A 75 -8.10 -3.38 10.35
C THR A 75 -6.85 -4.21 10.12
N ILE A 76 -5.86 -4.07 11.00
CA ILE A 76 -4.60 -4.80 10.94
C ILE A 76 -4.77 -6.07 11.76
N HIS A 77 -4.51 -7.24 11.15
CA HIS A 77 -4.62 -8.55 11.81
C HIS A 77 -3.28 -9.12 12.21
N GLU A 78 -2.28 -8.99 11.33
CA GLU A 78 -0.93 -9.41 11.65
C GLU A 78 -0.01 -8.20 11.55
N TYR A 79 0.89 -8.08 12.50
CA TYR A 79 1.84 -6.98 12.55
C TYR A 79 3.14 -7.49 13.13
N GLU A 80 4.14 -7.68 12.26
CA GLU A 80 5.48 -8.10 12.67
C GLU A 80 6.48 -7.07 12.14
N PRO A 81 7.08 -6.27 13.02
CA PRO A 81 8.00 -5.21 12.61
C PRO A 81 9.06 -5.70 11.63
N ASP A 82 9.24 -4.94 10.56
CA ASP A 82 10.18 -5.19 9.48
C ASP A 82 9.92 -6.47 8.67
N HIS A 83 8.81 -7.17 8.90
CA HIS A 83 8.50 -8.42 8.21
C HIS A 83 7.16 -8.39 7.48
N LYS A 84 6.06 -8.15 8.18
CA LYS A 84 4.76 -8.23 7.52
C LYS A 84 3.66 -7.44 8.21
N ILE A 85 2.68 -7.05 7.39
CA ILE A 85 1.42 -6.48 7.85
C ILE A 85 0.33 -7.18 7.05
N THR A 86 -0.65 -7.78 7.74
CA THR A 86 -1.86 -8.31 7.10
C THR A 86 -3.00 -7.43 7.53
N ARG A 87 -3.74 -6.89 6.56
CA ARG A 87 -4.81 -5.94 6.85
C ARG A 87 -5.92 -6.00 5.83
N THR A 88 -7.09 -5.47 6.21
CA THR A 88 -8.17 -5.24 5.24
C THR A 88 -8.04 -3.84 4.70
N PHE A 89 -8.69 -3.59 3.56
CA PHE A 89 -8.76 -2.27 2.94
C PHE A 89 -10.14 -2.08 2.32
N GLU A 90 -10.78 -0.97 2.64
CA GLU A 90 -12.10 -0.63 2.11
C GLU A 90 -12.13 0.83 1.65
N MET A 91 -12.69 1.06 0.47
CA MET A 91 -12.98 2.41 0.00
C MET A 91 -14.43 2.73 0.39
N GLU A 92 -14.60 3.68 1.32
CA GLU A 92 -15.91 4.02 1.85
C GLU A 92 -16.81 4.65 0.78
N ASN A 93 -18.11 4.34 0.87
CA ASN A 93 -19.13 4.88 -0.02
C ASN A 93 -18.91 4.56 -1.50
N THR A 94 -18.32 3.39 -1.77
CA THR A 94 -18.16 2.88 -3.14
C THR A 94 -18.77 1.50 -3.24
N SER A 95 -18.88 1.00 -4.47
CA SER A 95 -19.37 -0.36 -4.72
C SER A 95 -18.27 -1.41 -4.60
N TYR A 96 -17.03 -0.99 -4.36
CA TYR A 96 -15.92 -1.93 -4.24
C TYR A 96 -15.94 -2.61 -2.87
N PRO A 97 -15.97 -3.96 -2.81
CA PRO A 97 -15.95 -4.67 -1.53
C PRO A 97 -14.63 -4.54 -0.81
N VAL A 98 -14.65 -4.86 0.48
CA VAL A 98 -13.43 -4.94 1.29
C VAL A 98 -12.48 -5.96 0.66
N GLN A 99 -11.20 -5.63 0.60
CA GLN A 99 -10.15 -6.54 0.12
C GLN A 99 -9.20 -6.88 1.25
N LEU A 100 -8.55 -8.04 1.14
CA LEU A 100 -7.56 -8.51 2.11
C LEU A 100 -6.17 -8.33 1.52
N GLU A 101 -5.28 -7.70 2.27
CA GLU A 101 -3.92 -7.40 1.81
C GLU A 101 -2.87 -8.04 2.71
N PHE A 102 -1.95 -8.78 2.09
CA PHE A 102 -0.78 -9.33 2.76
C PHE A 102 0.45 -8.56 2.29
N LEU A 103 1.01 -7.74 3.16
CA LEU A 103 2.20 -6.96 2.87
C LEU A 103 3.41 -7.67 3.47
N THR A 104 4.38 -8.01 2.63
CA THR A 104 5.61 -8.66 3.06
C THR A 104 6.80 -7.76 2.75
N PHE A 105 7.66 -7.58 3.73
CA PHE A 105 8.83 -6.70 3.63
C PHE A 105 10.09 -7.57 3.74
N GLU A 106 11.02 -7.39 2.81
CA GLU A 106 12.18 -8.27 2.69
C GLU A 106 13.45 -7.45 2.44
N GLN A 107 14.50 -7.77 3.19
CA GLN A 107 15.80 -7.12 2.97
C GLN A 107 16.53 -7.83 1.82
N LEU A 108 17.03 -7.05 0.87
CA LEU A 108 17.83 -7.57 -0.24
C LEU A 108 19.31 -7.34 0.00
N THR A 109 19.66 -6.11 0.38
CA THR A 109 21.03 -5.74 0.80
C THR A 109 20.90 -4.82 2.00
N ASN A 110 22.01 -4.31 2.52
CA ASN A 110 21.97 -3.38 3.65
C ASN A 110 21.19 -2.10 3.31
N ASN A 111 21.12 -1.72 2.04
CA ASN A 111 20.49 -0.48 1.60
C ASN A 111 19.33 -0.67 0.64
N THR A 112 18.94 -1.90 0.36
CA THR A 112 17.81 -2.17 -0.55
C THR A 112 16.86 -3.19 0.06
N SER A 113 15.60 -3.06 -0.34
CA SER A 113 14.53 -3.89 0.20
C SER A 113 13.46 -4.13 -0.86
N LYS A 114 12.56 -5.07 -0.57
CA LYS A 114 11.47 -5.42 -1.47
C LYS A 114 10.16 -5.50 -0.72
N LEU A 115 9.13 -4.88 -1.32
CA LEU A 115 7.76 -4.98 -0.86
C LEU A 115 7.02 -5.95 -1.78
N THR A 116 6.30 -6.90 -1.19
CA THR A 116 5.36 -7.75 -1.92
C THR A 116 3.98 -7.54 -1.30
N MET A 117 3.01 -7.18 -2.14
CA MET A 117 1.62 -7.00 -1.72
C MET A 117 0.79 -8.06 -2.42
N HIS A 118 0.26 -9.02 -1.65
CA HIS A 118 -0.65 -10.01 -2.16
C HIS A 118 -2.06 -9.59 -1.77
N ILE A 119 -2.88 -9.23 -2.74
CA ILE A 119 -4.22 -8.69 -2.51
C ILE A 119 -5.27 -9.69 -2.98
N VAL A 120 -6.21 -10.04 -2.09
CA VAL A 120 -7.28 -11.00 -2.38
C VAL A 120 -8.61 -10.26 -2.36
N TYR A 121 -9.38 -10.42 -3.43
CA TYR A 121 -10.68 -9.80 -3.59
C TYR A 121 -11.79 -10.81 -3.32
N LYS A 122 -12.99 -10.32 -3.08
CA LYS A 122 -14.15 -11.14 -2.79
C LYS A 122 -14.51 -12.08 -3.95
N SER A 123 -14.23 -11.65 -5.19
CA SER A 123 -14.54 -12.43 -6.39
C SER A 123 -13.60 -12.06 -7.53
N VAL A 124 -13.59 -12.90 -8.57
CA VAL A 124 -12.85 -12.61 -9.80
C VAL A 124 -13.36 -11.31 -10.42
N ASN A 125 -14.67 -11.12 -10.44
CA ASN A 125 -15.29 -9.94 -11.02
C ASN A 125 -14.86 -8.65 -10.30
N ASP A 126 -14.81 -8.69 -8.98
CA ASP A 126 -14.39 -7.52 -8.19
C ASP A 126 -12.93 -7.18 -8.46
N ARG A 127 -12.06 -8.19 -8.57
CA ARG A 127 -10.67 -7.97 -8.93
C ARG A 127 -10.56 -7.35 -10.32
N ASN A 128 -11.28 -7.89 -11.29
CA ASN A 128 -11.24 -7.39 -12.66
C ASN A 128 -11.73 -5.95 -12.75
N ASN A 129 -12.74 -5.59 -11.97
CA ASN A 129 -13.24 -4.21 -11.91
C ASN A 129 -12.16 -3.26 -11.38
N MET A 130 -11.39 -3.69 -10.39
CA MET A 130 -10.28 -2.87 -9.87
C MET A 130 -9.21 -2.65 -10.94
N LEU A 131 -8.90 -3.68 -11.72
CA LEU A 131 -7.89 -3.59 -12.78
C LEU A 131 -8.31 -2.70 -13.95
N LYS A 132 -9.60 -2.38 -14.09
CA LYS A 132 -10.09 -1.45 -15.11
C LYS A 132 -9.79 0.00 -14.78
N LEU A 133 -9.52 0.30 -13.51
CA LEU A 133 -9.11 1.64 -13.09
C LEU A 133 -7.64 1.85 -13.48
N PRO A 134 -7.15 3.10 -13.52
CA PRO A 134 -5.73 3.36 -13.78
C PRO A 134 -4.88 2.99 -12.55
N PHE A 135 -5.04 1.75 -12.12
CA PHE A 135 -4.50 1.21 -10.88
C PHE A 135 -2.98 1.03 -10.93
N ALA A 136 -2.48 0.41 -12.01
CA ALA A 136 -1.06 0.13 -12.16
C ALA A 136 -0.24 1.43 -12.16
N GLN A 137 -0.70 2.43 -12.91
CA GLN A 137 -0.02 3.71 -12.99
C GLN A 137 -0.05 4.43 -11.65
N GLY A 138 -1.20 4.42 -10.97
CA GLY A 138 -1.35 5.09 -9.67
C GLY A 138 -0.44 4.51 -8.60
N ILE A 139 -0.36 3.18 -8.51
CA ILE A 139 0.47 2.55 -7.50
C ILE A 139 1.97 2.73 -7.79
N ASN A 140 2.35 2.71 -9.07
CA ASN A 140 3.74 2.97 -9.45
C ASN A 140 4.15 4.40 -9.06
N MET A 141 3.29 5.38 -9.31
CA MET A 141 3.54 6.77 -8.92
C MET A 141 3.65 6.94 -7.41
N ALA A 142 2.80 6.25 -6.66
CA ALA A 142 2.84 6.29 -5.20
C ALA A 142 4.16 5.70 -4.67
N HIS A 143 4.60 4.58 -5.22
CA HIS A 143 5.86 3.95 -4.84
C HIS A 143 7.06 4.83 -5.19
N ASN A 144 7.01 5.53 -6.34
CA ASN A 144 8.05 6.47 -6.70
C ASN A 144 8.14 7.60 -5.67
N ARG A 145 6.98 8.11 -5.23
CA ARG A 145 6.95 9.14 -4.16
C ARG A 145 7.51 8.62 -2.85
N LEU A 146 7.20 7.36 -2.51
CA LEU A 146 7.72 6.74 -1.29
C LEU A 146 9.26 6.74 -1.33
N GLN A 147 9.83 6.35 -2.46
CA GLN A 147 11.29 6.36 -2.64
C GLN A 147 11.86 7.76 -2.44
N GLU A 148 11.23 8.78 -3.02
CA GLU A 148 11.68 10.17 -2.89
C GLU A 148 11.57 10.70 -1.46
N VAL A 149 10.46 10.41 -0.79
CA VAL A 149 10.24 10.86 0.59
C VAL A 149 11.31 10.27 1.52
N ILE A 150 11.58 8.97 1.39
CA ILE A 150 12.59 8.32 2.23
C ILE A 150 13.99 8.83 1.89
N ASN A 151 14.28 9.11 0.62
CA ASN A 151 15.57 9.69 0.23
C ASN A 151 15.85 11.00 0.96
N LYS A 152 14.82 11.81 1.17
CA LYS A 152 14.95 13.07 1.91
C LYS A 152 15.19 12.81 3.39
N ILE A 153 14.55 11.80 3.95
CA ILE A 153 14.69 11.46 5.37
C ILE A 153 16.08 10.88 5.67
N LYS A 154 16.64 10.07 4.74
CA LYS A 154 17.95 9.46 4.91
C LYS A 154 19.09 10.47 5.03
N LYS A 155 18.89 11.64 4.51
CA LYS A 155 19.88 12.71 4.59
C LYS A 155 19.82 13.38 5.98
#